data_b101acd92d9183e036a892866d369cca
#
_entry.id   b101acd92d9183e036a892866d369cca
#
_cell.length_a   1.000
_cell.length_b   1.000
_cell.length_c   1.000
_cell.angle_alpha   90.00
_cell.angle_beta   90.00
_cell.angle_gamma   90.00
#
_symmetry.space_group_name_H-M   'P 1'
#
loop_
_entity.id
_entity.type
_entity.pdbx_description
1 polymer ?
#
loop_
_entity_poly.entity_id
_entity_poly.type
_entity_poly.pdbx_seq_one_letter_code
_entity_poly.pdbx_strand_id
1 'polypeptide(L)'
;MDMAKKGFLSLEMVKILESEPINEKELLQGISTGKIVILSNKHNLNHPVGLGDGLKSKILCNTGTSTESSSFAEIFEIVKEAEKYGASILCDQSSGLKFMEYRKELLSTTSLPIASIPLYQNAEEALRVNGDPIKFHSKDILKTFKEQINQGISSPGIHPITKNLIKEIESSSRLMPYVSRGGTIMSAWIKRTNMENPYIQNFDKILDICAKNDVPLTFVCSTRAGCLADGFDDVQISEWKLIGDLVEKAHKKNVGVIVDGIGHLRIDKIPQAVEKLKNLTHNIPIGVMGPAITDRSLGYEHISHVIGATIAIFNGANYCQACCRTEHIGLPEPKDVIEALRAYKIALHGADLAKIPGLQNLDNQISKARCKNEWGRQLDLAIEPYIAKETFQRVGPKNPEKKGCSICGVLCPFKIIDTPKEVY
;
A
#
# COMPACT_ATOMS: atom_id res chain seq x y z
N MET A 1 -6.25 16.19 -11.83
CA MET A 1 -5.08 16.78 -12.49
C MET A 1 -5.43 18.04 -13.30
N ASP A 2 -6.47 18.07 -14.14
CA ASP A 2 -6.83 19.25 -14.97
C ASP A 2 -7.13 20.51 -14.15
N MET A 3 -7.92 20.39 -13.06
CA MET A 3 -8.21 21.51 -12.15
C MET A 3 -6.93 22.07 -11.52
N ALA A 4 -6.03 21.20 -11.05
CA ALA A 4 -4.76 21.64 -10.46
C ALA A 4 -3.86 22.38 -11.45
N LYS A 5 -3.83 21.97 -12.73
CA LYS A 5 -3.12 22.70 -13.79
C LYS A 5 -3.69 24.10 -14.04
N LYS A 6 -4.98 24.30 -13.77
CA LYS A 6 -5.67 25.59 -13.87
C LYS A 6 -5.62 26.41 -12.59
N GLY A 7 -5.01 25.89 -11.51
CA GLY A 7 -4.90 26.54 -10.21
C GLY A 7 -6.19 26.50 -9.37
N PHE A 8 -7.11 25.54 -9.65
CA PHE A 8 -8.36 25.40 -8.90
C PHE A 8 -8.34 24.16 -7.99
N LEU A 9 -8.89 24.31 -6.81
CA LEU A 9 -9.12 23.20 -5.87
C LEU A 9 -10.44 22.49 -6.17
N SER A 10 -10.39 21.14 -6.14
CA SER A 10 -11.60 20.31 -6.05
C SER A 10 -11.98 20.04 -4.58
N LEU A 11 -13.16 19.49 -4.34
CA LEU A 11 -13.60 19.10 -2.99
C LEU A 11 -12.66 18.06 -2.36
N GLU A 12 -12.16 17.13 -3.16
CA GLU A 12 -11.20 16.12 -2.70
C GLU A 12 -9.87 16.76 -2.28
N MET A 13 -9.38 17.75 -3.04
CA MET A 13 -8.15 18.49 -2.70
C MET A 13 -8.31 19.26 -1.39
N VAL A 14 -9.48 19.87 -1.15
CA VAL A 14 -9.77 20.57 0.12
C VAL A 14 -9.69 19.57 1.29
N LYS A 15 -10.30 18.39 1.17
CA LYS A 15 -10.25 17.36 2.22
C LYS A 15 -8.81 16.87 2.48
N ILE A 16 -7.96 16.81 1.44
CA ILE A 16 -6.54 16.47 1.62
C ILE A 16 -5.82 17.57 2.41
N LEU A 17 -6.07 18.86 2.09
CA LEU A 17 -5.48 19.98 2.85
C LEU A 17 -5.88 20.00 4.33
N GLU A 18 -7.09 19.54 4.67
CA GLU A 18 -7.57 19.44 6.04
C GLU A 18 -6.89 18.32 6.85
N SER A 19 -6.42 17.26 6.19
CA SER A 19 -5.92 16.03 6.83
C SER A 19 -4.41 15.82 6.72
N GLU A 20 -3.75 16.49 5.78
CA GLU A 20 -2.35 16.28 5.43
C GLU A 20 -1.48 17.52 5.70
N PRO A 21 -0.20 17.35 6.07
CA PRO A 21 0.72 18.44 6.38
C PRO A 21 1.30 19.09 5.11
N ILE A 22 0.46 19.49 4.19
CA ILE A 22 0.83 20.11 2.91
C ILE A 22 0.07 21.41 2.71
N ASN A 23 0.68 22.41 2.07
CA ASN A 23 -0.03 23.63 1.72
C ASN A 23 -0.65 23.54 0.31
N GLU A 24 -1.56 24.48 0.03
CA GLU A 24 -2.31 24.52 -1.24
C GLU A 24 -1.42 24.55 -2.47
N LYS A 25 -0.38 25.40 -2.44
CA LYS A 25 0.55 25.57 -3.58
C LYS A 25 1.29 24.27 -3.88
N GLU A 26 1.81 23.61 -2.86
CA GLU A 26 2.53 22.34 -2.98
C GLU A 26 1.58 21.23 -3.47
N LEU A 27 0.36 21.16 -2.94
CA LEU A 27 -0.64 20.19 -3.37
C LEU A 27 -1.00 20.37 -4.84
N LEU A 28 -1.34 21.59 -5.27
CA LEU A 28 -1.67 21.89 -6.66
C LEU A 28 -0.50 21.56 -7.60
N GLN A 29 0.74 21.94 -7.22
CA GLN A 29 1.92 21.62 -7.99
C GLN A 29 2.15 20.10 -8.07
N GLY A 30 2.04 19.38 -6.97
CA GLY A 30 2.20 17.92 -6.92
C GLY A 30 1.19 17.21 -7.81
N ILE A 31 -0.08 17.59 -7.76
CA ILE A 31 -1.14 17.00 -8.59
C ILE A 31 -0.96 17.37 -10.07
N SER A 32 -0.65 18.62 -10.37
CA SER A 32 -0.48 19.09 -11.76
C SER A 32 0.66 18.37 -12.49
N THR A 33 1.70 17.99 -11.75
CA THR A 33 2.88 17.27 -12.27
C THR A 33 2.77 15.74 -12.13
N GLY A 34 1.70 15.22 -11.52
CA GLY A 34 1.48 13.79 -11.30
C GLY A 34 2.30 13.19 -10.15
N LYS A 35 3.02 14.01 -9.36
CA LYS A 35 3.76 13.56 -8.17
C LYS A 35 2.88 13.32 -6.95
N ILE A 36 1.66 13.85 -6.99
CA ILE A 36 0.59 13.56 -6.02
C ILE A 36 -0.63 13.09 -6.78
N VAL A 37 -1.24 12.03 -6.30
CA VAL A 37 -2.46 11.43 -6.85
C VAL A 37 -3.47 11.28 -5.72
N ILE A 38 -4.73 11.60 -5.99
CA ILE A 38 -5.83 11.41 -5.04
C ILE A 38 -6.66 10.21 -5.47
N LEU A 39 -6.79 9.24 -4.56
CA LEU A 39 -7.68 8.10 -4.72
C LEU A 39 -9.08 8.52 -4.31
N SER A 40 -9.97 8.60 -5.27
CA SER A 40 -11.40 8.91 -5.08
C SER A 40 -12.21 8.35 -6.26
N ASN A 41 -13.52 8.23 -6.06
CA ASN A 41 -14.42 7.89 -7.16
C ASN A 41 -15.78 8.57 -6.93
N LYS A 42 -16.26 9.30 -7.92
CA LYS A 42 -17.53 10.02 -7.86
C LYS A 42 -18.79 9.13 -7.66
N HIS A 43 -18.67 7.84 -7.92
CA HIS A 43 -19.73 6.85 -7.70
C HIS A 43 -19.69 6.23 -6.31
N ASN A 44 -18.68 6.56 -5.50
CA ASN A 44 -18.55 6.13 -4.11
C ASN A 44 -18.01 7.30 -3.29
N LEU A 45 -18.77 7.74 -2.29
CA LEU A 45 -18.45 8.89 -1.45
C LEU A 45 -17.43 8.57 -0.33
N ASN A 46 -16.50 7.69 -0.60
CA ASN A 46 -15.41 7.37 0.31
C ASN A 46 -14.54 8.60 0.60
N HIS A 47 -13.82 8.56 1.71
CA HIS A 47 -12.85 9.61 2.02
C HIS A 47 -11.72 9.60 0.99
N PRO A 48 -11.41 10.73 0.34
CA PRO A 48 -10.29 10.80 -0.58
C PRO A 48 -8.98 10.59 0.17
N VAL A 49 -8.05 9.85 -0.45
CA VAL A 49 -6.71 9.62 0.09
C VAL A 49 -5.66 10.10 -0.90
N GLY A 50 -4.79 11.00 -0.44
CA GLY A 50 -3.66 11.49 -1.20
C GLY A 50 -2.45 10.57 -1.08
N LEU A 51 -1.79 10.30 -2.20
CA LEU A 51 -0.52 9.60 -2.30
C LEU A 51 0.50 10.48 -2.99
N GLY A 52 1.68 10.62 -2.43
CA GLY A 52 2.74 11.40 -3.06
C GLY A 52 3.67 12.10 -2.08
N ASP A 53 4.61 12.84 -2.63
CA ASP A 53 5.63 13.53 -1.86
C ASP A 53 5.01 14.68 -1.04
N GLY A 54 5.46 14.86 0.20
CA GLY A 54 4.93 15.85 1.14
C GLY A 54 3.70 15.38 1.94
N LEU A 55 3.10 14.25 1.61
CA LEU A 55 2.00 13.65 2.33
C LEU A 55 2.49 12.56 3.30
N LYS A 56 1.71 12.28 4.34
CA LYS A 56 1.96 11.12 5.21
C LYS A 56 1.92 9.84 4.39
N SER A 57 2.79 8.90 4.73
CA SER A 57 2.80 7.57 4.11
C SER A 57 1.53 6.78 4.42
N LYS A 58 1.10 5.93 3.50
CA LYS A 58 -0.17 5.20 3.60
C LYS A 58 0.03 3.68 3.68
N ILE A 59 -0.95 3.01 4.30
CA ILE A 59 -1.03 1.56 4.37
C ILE A 59 -2.18 1.09 3.47
N LEU A 60 -1.86 0.23 2.50
CA LEU A 60 -2.85 -0.52 1.74
C LEU A 60 -3.01 -1.90 2.38
N CYS A 61 -4.25 -2.29 2.68
CA CYS A 61 -4.59 -3.62 3.18
C CYS A 61 -5.33 -4.41 2.09
N ASN A 62 -4.81 -5.60 1.77
CA ASN A 62 -5.47 -6.52 0.85
C ASN A 62 -6.65 -7.19 1.56
N THR A 63 -7.74 -7.39 0.83
CA THR A 63 -8.94 -8.09 1.29
C THR A 63 -9.58 -8.83 0.12
N GLY A 64 -10.54 -9.67 0.40
CA GLY A 64 -11.30 -10.35 -0.64
C GLY A 64 -11.58 -11.81 -0.34
N THR A 65 -12.46 -12.39 -1.15
CA THR A 65 -12.80 -13.81 -1.10
C THR A 65 -11.76 -14.66 -1.80
N SER A 66 -11.71 -15.94 -1.46
CA SER A 66 -10.93 -16.95 -2.18
C SER A 66 -11.71 -18.26 -2.24
N THR A 67 -11.30 -19.20 -3.09
CA THR A 67 -11.90 -20.55 -3.15
C THR A 67 -11.69 -21.34 -1.88
N GLU A 68 -10.64 -21.01 -1.11
CA GLU A 68 -10.28 -21.61 0.17
C GLU A 68 -10.76 -20.78 1.37
N SER A 69 -11.58 -19.74 1.13
CA SER A 69 -11.81 -18.71 2.14
C SER A 69 -12.88 -19.10 3.15
N SER A 70 -12.66 -18.51 4.28
CA SER A 70 -13.54 -18.11 5.36
C SER A 70 -14.88 -17.52 4.89
N SER A 71 -15.78 -17.45 5.84
CA SER A 71 -17.08 -16.78 5.67
C SER A 71 -16.92 -15.29 5.35
N PHE A 72 -17.92 -14.69 4.70
CA PHE A 72 -17.97 -13.23 4.53
C PHE A 72 -17.84 -12.48 5.86
N ALA A 73 -18.39 -13.01 6.94
CA ALA A 73 -18.32 -12.40 8.26
C ALA A 73 -16.86 -12.18 8.71
N GLU A 74 -15.99 -13.17 8.56
CA GLU A 74 -14.57 -13.07 8.93
C GLU A 74 -13.82 -12.07 8.03
N ILE A 75 -14.13 -12.05 6.72
CA ILE A 75 -13.49 -11.08 5.80
C ILE A 75 -13.95 -9.65 6.14
N PHE A 76 -15.22 -9.44 6.47
CA PHE A 76 -15.71 -8.11 6.89
C PHE A 76 -15.21 -7.70 8.27
N GLU A 77 -14.92 -8.65 9.16
CA GLU A 77 -14.19 -8.36 10.38
C GLU A 77 -12.79 -7.84 10.09
N ILE A 78 -12.06 -8.49 9.15
CA ILE A 78 -10.76 -7.99 8.68
C ILE A 78 -10.88 -6.56 8.12
N VAL A 79 -11.88 -6.26 7.29
CA VAL A 79 -12.10 -4.93 6.72
C VAL A 79 -12.30 -3.89 7.81
N LYS A 80 -13.17 -4.17 8.79
CA LYS A 80 -13.47 -3.30 9.91
C LYS A 80 -12.24 -3.04 10.79
N GLU A 81 -11.51 -4.11 11.12
CA GLU A 81 -10.29 -3.98 11.89
C GLU A 81 -9.19 -3.26 11.09
N ALA A 82 -9.09 -3.49 9.77
CA ALA A 82 -8.14 -2.76 8.92
C ALA A 82 -8.38 -1.24 8.97
N GLU A 83 -9.61 -0.78 8.82
CA GLU A 83 -9.97 0.63 8.94
C GLU A 83 -9.62 1.18 10.33
N LYS A 84 -10.01 0.49 11.40
CA LYS A 84 -9.73 0.87 12.79
C LYS A 84 -8.24 0.95 13.11
N TYR A 85 -7.42 0.02 12.60
CA TYR A 85 -5.99 -0.04 12.88
C TYR A 85 -5.11 0.68 11.86
N GLY A 86 -5.69 1.51 11.00
CA GLY A 86 -4.98 2.53 10.24
C GLY A 86 -4.64 2.18 8.80
N ALA A 87 -5.29 1.17 8.21
CA ALA A 87 -5.32 1.07 6.76
C ALA A 87 -5.88 2.36 6.17
N SER A 88 -5.28 2.82 5.09
CA SER A 88 -5.71 4.02 4.37
C SER A 88 -6.43 3.67 3.07
N ILE A 89 -6.18 2.48 2.55
CA ILE A 89 -6.67 1.99 1.27
C ILE A 89 -6.97 0.49 1.45
N LEU A 90 -8.08 0.03 0.90
CA LEU A 90 -8.35 -1.41 0.75
C LEU A 90 -8.12 -1.82 -0.70
N CYS A 91 -7.62 -3.04 -0.91
CA CYS A 91 -7.52 -3.62 -2.25
C CYS A 91 -8.34 -4.91 -2.33
N ASP A 92 -9.40 -4.89 -3.16
CA ASP A 92 -10.20 -6.07 -3.45
C ASP A 92 -9.43 -7.01 -4.40
N GLN A 93 -8.92 -8.09 -3.83
CA GLN A 93 -8.21 -9.15 -4.55
C GLN A 93 -9.05 -10.43 -4.64
N SER A 94 -10.36 -10.31 -4.56
CA SER A 94 -11.29 -11.42 -4.55
C SER A 94 -11.15 -12.38 -5.72
N SER A 95 -11.28 -13.66 -5.40
CA SER A 95 -11.45 -14.77 -6.32
C SER A 95 -12.57 -15.70 -5.81
N GLY A 96 -13.02 -16.66 -6.63
CA GLY A 96 -14.09 -17.58 -6.26
C GLY A 96 -15.50 -17.06 -6.58
N LEU A 97 -16.51 -17.87 -6.29
CA LEU A 97 -17.87 -17.69 -6.84
C LEU A 97 -18.63 -16.44 -6.39
N LYS A 98 -18.30 -15.90 -5.21
CA LYS A 98 -19.05 -14.79 -4.58
C LYS A 98 -18.37 -13.44 -4.64
N PHE A 99 -17.34 -13.28 -5.45
CA PHE A 99 -16.55 -12.03 -5.51
C PHE A 99 -17.39 -10.79 -5.86
N MET A 100 -18.43 -10.92 -6.68
CA MET A 100 -19.31 -9.80 -7.05
C MET A 100 -20.18 -9.32 -5.88
N GLU A 101 -20.73 -10.27 -5.11
CA GLU A 101 -21.54 -9.97 -3.92
C GLU A 101 -20.66 -9.30 -2.86
N TYR A 102 -19.48 -9.86 -2.64
CA TYR A 102 -18.50 -9.30 -1.71
C TYR A 102 -18.12 -7.87 -2.07
N ARG A 103 -17.75 -7.59 -3.32
CA ARG A 103 -17.38 -6.24 -3.76
C ARG A 103 -18.51 -5.24 -3.55
N LYS A 104 -19.74 -5.61 -3.87
CA LYS A 104 -20.91 -4.74 -3.66
C LYS A 104 -21.08 -4.38 -2.19
N GLU A 105 -20.94 -5.35 -1.30
CA GLU A 105 -21.02 -5.14 0.14
C GLU A 105 -19.83 -4.34 0.65
N LEU A 106 -18.60 -4.64 0.22
CA LEU A 106 -17.39 -3.90 0.56
C LEU A 106 -17.51 -2.41 0.25
N LEU A 107 -18.00 -2.07 -0.95
CA LEU A 107 -18.20 -0.69 -1.39
C LEU A 107 -19.21 0.10 -0.53
N SER A 108 -20.11 -0.58 0.17
CA SER A 108 -21.11 0.04 1.05
C SER A 108 -20.70 0.03 2.54
N THR A 109 -19.69 -0.75 2.92
CA THR A 109 -19.35 -1.00 4.33
C THR A 109 -18.21 -0.12 4.83
N THR A 110 -17.25 0.23 3.97
CA THR A 110 -16.07 1.00 4.37
C THR A 110 -16.10 2.44 3.86
N SER A 111 -15.46 3.33 4.62
CA SER A 111 -15.20 4.72 4.20
C SER A 111 -13.90 4.86 3.39
N LEU A 112 -13.06 3.83 3.34
CA LEU A 112 -11.77 3.87 2.65
C LEU A 112 -11.91 3.74 1.13
N PRO A 113 -11.05 4.38 0.32
CA PRO A 113 -10.98 4.14 -1.10
C PRO A 113 -10.59 2.68 -1.39
N ILE A 114 -11.21 2.10 -2.41
CA ILE A 114 -10.99 0.71 -2.78
C ILE A 114 -10.24 0.63 -4.10
N ALA A 115 -9.09 -0.03 -4.08
CA ALA A 115 -8.38 -0.48 -5.25
C ALA A 115 -8.86 -1.88 -5.67
N SER A 116 -8.65 -2.28 -6.90
CA SER A 116 -8.96 -3.62 -7.40
C SER A 116 -8.07 -4.03 -8.55
N ILE A 117 -8.09 -5.31 -8.89
CA ILE A 117 -7.43 -5.85 -10.08
C ILE A 117 -8.49 -6.43 -11.03
N PRO A 118 -8.98 -5.65 -12.01
CA PRO A 118 -10.08 -6.09 -12.89
C PRO A 118 -9.82 -7.42 -13.62
N LEU A 119 -8.55 -7.74 -13.88
CA LEU A 119 -8.15 -9.00 -14.50
C LEU A 119 -8.60 -10.23 -13.70
N TYR A 120 -8.65 -10.15 -12.37
CA TYR A 120 -9.07 -11.28 -11.54
C TYR A 120 -10.54 -11.64 -11.80
N GLN A 121 -11.39 -10.64 -11.97
CA GLN A 121 -12.79 -10.88 -12.35
C GLN A 121 -12.88 -11.60 -13.72
N ASN A 122 -12.12 -11.16 -14.72
CA ASN A 122 -12.13 -11.82 -16.03
C ASN A 122 -11.65 -13.28 -15.93
N ALA A 123 -10.63 -13.54 -15.12
CA ALA A 123 -10.12 -14.90 -14.92
C ALA A 123 -11.14 -15.79 -14.19
N GLU A 124 -11.80 -15.29 -13.14
CA GLU A 124 -12.82 -16.01 -12.39
C GLU A 124 -14.06 -16.29 -13.24
N GLU A 125 -14.52 -15.34 -14.02
CA GLU A 125 -15.64 -15.53 -14.95
C GLU A 125 -15.29 -16.57 -16.01
N ALA A 126 -14.06 -16.55 -16.55
CA ALA A 126 -13.60 -17.53 -17.52
C ALA A 126 -13.46 -18.93 -16.90
N LEU A 127 -12.94 -19.03 -15.67
CA LEU A 127 -12.88 -20.30 -14.94
C LEU A 127 -14.27 -20.88 -14.73
N ARG A 128 -15.23 -20.06 -14.29
CA ARG A 128 -16.61 -20.48 -14.06
C ARG A 128 -17.32 -20.98 -15.31
N VAL A 129 -17.12 -20.29 -16.44
CA VAL A 129 -17.84 -20.57 -17.69
C VAL A 129 -17.14 -21.67 -18.51
N ASN A 130 -15.83 -21.68 -18.53
CA ASN A 130 -15.04 -22.52 -19.44
C ASN A 130 -14.15 -23.54 -18.71
N GLY A 131 -14.11 -23.54 -17.38
CA GLY A 131 -13.19 -24.36 -16.59
C GLY A 131 -11.70 -23.97 -16.71
N ASP A 132 -11.42 -22.76 -17.23
CA ASP A 132 -10.06 -22.32 -17.53
C ASP A 132 -9.93 -20.80 -17.32
N PRO A 133 -9.13 -20.34 -16.34
CA PRO A 133 -9.04 -18.94 -15.93
C PRO A 133 -8.42 -18.02 -16.99
N ILE A 134 -7.74 -18.56 -17.99
CA ILE A 134 -7.13 -17.76 -19.07
C ILE A 134 -7.94 -17.82 -20.39
N LYS A 135 -9.16 -18.35 -20.37
CA LYS A 135 -10.04 -18.43 -21.54
C LYS A 135 -11.05 -17.27 -21.61
N PHE A 136 -10.61 -16.05 -21.31
CA PHE A 136 -11.38 -14.83 -21.48
C PHE A 136 -11.09 -14.15 -22.82
N HIS A 137 -12.03 -13.30 -23.29
CA HIS A 137 -11.83 -12.53 -24.51
C HIS A 137 -11.19 -11.17 -24.23
N SER A 138 -10.34 -10.69 -25.14
CA SER A 138 -9.69 -9.38 -25.02
C SER A 138 -10.68 -8.21 -24.88
N LYS A 139 -11.87 -8.30 -25.47
CA LYS A 139 -12.94 -7.29 -25.35
C LYS A 139 -13.53 -7.19 -23.94
N ASP A 140 -13.50 -8.28 -23.16
CA ASP A 140 -14.06 -8.30 -21.82
C ASP A 140 -13.22 -7.50 -20.82
N ILE A 141 -11.92 -7.37 -21.07
CA ILE A 141 -10.98 -6.59 -20.27
C ILE A 141 -11.45 -5.13 -20.11
N LEU A 142 -11.77 -4.43 -21.20
CA LEU A 142 -12.24 -3.05 -21.14
C LEU A 142 -13.63 -2.92 -20.51
N LYS A 143 -14.49 -3.90 -20.76
CA LYS A 143 -15.83 -3.94 -20.17
C LYS A 143 -15.72 -4.02 -18.65
N THR A 144 -15.00 -5.00 -18.12
CA THR A 144 -14.80 -5.20 -16.69
C THR A 144 -14.10 -4.01 -16.03
N PHE A 145 -13.09 -3.45 -16.68
CA PHE A 145 -12.39 -2.26 -16.19
C PHE A 145 -13.36 -1.08 -15.99
N LYS A 146 -14.19 -0.80 -16.99
CA LYS A 146 -15.21 0.26 -16.93
C LYS A 146 -16.28 -0.03 -15.88
N GLU A 147 -16.76 -1.28 -15.80
CA GLU A 147 -17.77 -1.71 -14.83
C GLU A 147 -17.30 -1.48 -13.39
N GLN A 148 -16.06 -1.84 -13.05
CA GLN A 148 -15.53 -1.66 -11.70
C GLN A 148 -15.40 -0.18 -11.33
N ILE A 149 -14.97 0.68 -12.26
CA ILE A 149 -14.96 2.13 -12.02
C ILE A 149 -16.37 2.65 -11.76
N ASN A 150 -17.36 2.23 -12.55
CA ASN A 150 -18.76 2.62 -12.37
C ASN A 150 -19.36 2.09 -11.06
N GLN A 151 -18.85 0.99 -10.52
CA GLN A 151 -19.24 0.45 -9.20
C GLN A 151 -18.67 1.27 -8.04
N GLY A 152 -17.63 2.07 -8.26
CA GLY A 152 -17.03 2.91 -7.21
C GLY A 152 -15.57 2.56 -6.87
N ILE A 153 -14.90 1.70 -7.65
CA ILE A 153 -13.47 1.42 -7.47
C ILE A 153 -12.67 2.70 -7.71
N SER A 154 -11.86 3.09 -6.74
CA SER A 154 -11.10 4.35 -6.71
C SER A 154 -9.72 4.24 -7.36
N SER A 155 -9.20 3.04 -7.60
CA SER A 155 -7.92 2.81 -8.27
C SER A 155 -7.86 1.40 -8.86
N PRO A 156 -8.29 1.22 -10.12
CA PRO A 156 -8.15 -0.07 -10.81
C PRO A 156 -6.69 -0.32 -11.18
N GLY A 157 -6.18 -1.52 -10.89
CA GLY A 157 -4.83 -1.95 -11.17
C GLY A 157 -4.73 -2.76 -12.47
N ILE A 158 -3.75 -2.46 -13.30
CA ILE A 158 -3.40 -3.22 -14.51
C ILE A 158 -1.97 -3.76 -14.45
N HIS A 159 -1.75 -4.90 -15.08
CA HIS A 159 -0.45 -5.53 -15.21
C HIS A 159 0.12 -5.26 -16.61
N PRO A 160 1.16 -4.42 -16.76
CA PRO A 160 1.66 -3.98 -18.07
C PRO A 160 2.62 -4.96 -18.73
N ILE A 161 2.49 -6.28 -18.48
CA ILE A 161 3.32 -7.31 -19.11
C ILE A 161 3.12 -7.31 -20.63
N THR A 162 4.19 -7.47 -21.38
CA THR A 162 4.19 -7.55 -22.86
C THR A 162 4.85 -8.83 -23.35
N LYS A 163 4.68 -9.14 -24.63
CA LYS A 163 5.40 -10.26 -25.28
C LYS A 163 6.91 -10.14 -25.13
N ASN A 164 7.46 -8.93 -25.18
CA ASN A 164 8.90 -8.71 -25.04
C ASN A 164 9.36 -9.00 -23.61
N LEU A 165 8.64 -8.50 -22.61
CA LEU A 165 8.95 -8.80 -21.19
C LEU A 165 8.84 -10.29 -20.88
N ILE A 166 7.88 -10.99 -21.48
CA ILE A 166 7.79 -12.46 -21.33
C ILE A 166 9.05 -13.14 -21.89
N LYS A 167 9.56 -12.73 -23.05
CA LYS A 167 10.81 -13.27 -23.61
C LYS A 167 12.01 -12.97 -22.70
N GLU A 168 12.08 -11.75 -22.13
CA GLU A 168 13.13 -11.39 -21.18
C GLU A 168 13.07 -12.27 -19.92
N ILE A 169 11.87 -12.49 -19.35
CA ILE A 169 11.69 -13.41 -18.22
C ILE A 169 12.18 -14.81 -18.56
N GLU A 170 11.77 -15.35 -19.71
CA GLU A 170 12.11 -16.72 -20.14
C GLU A 170 13.59 -16.92 -20.46
N SER A 171 14.29 -15.87 -20.87
CA SER A 171 15.73 -15.88 -21.12
C SER A 171 16.57 -15.50 -19.88
N SER A 172 15.93 -15.07 -18.80
CA SER A 172 16.62 -14.69 -17.57
C SER A 172 17.05 -15.90 -16.73
N SER A 173 17.95 -15.65 -15.77
CA SER A 173 18.37 -16.66 -14.80
C SER A 173 17.56 -16.64 -13.50
N ARG A 174 16.34 -16.08 -13.51
CA ARG A 174 15.49 -15.97 -12.33
C ARG A 174 15.19 -17.34 -11.73
N LEU A 175 15.25 -17.41 -10.40
CA LEU A 175 14.79 -18.58 -9.64
C LEU A 175 13.27 -18.68 -9.63
N MET A 176 12.56 -17.52 -9.59
CA MET A 176 11.11 -17.42 -9.57
C MET A 176 10.63 -16.50 -10.70
N PRO A 177 10.58 -16.99 -11.94
CA PRO A 177 10.30 -16.14 -13.12
C PRO A 177 8.92 -15.48 -13.07
N TYR A 178 7.92 -16.13 -12.49
CA TYR A 178 6.54 -15.64 -12.39
C TYR A 178 6.04 -15.72 -10.96
N VAL A 179 5.73 -14.57 -10.34
CA VAL A 179 5.25 -14.47 -8.95
C VAL A 179 3.96 -13.64 -8.86
N SER A 180 3.85 -12.59 -9.66
CA SER A 180 2.66 -11.75 -9.70
C SER A 180 1.46 -12.52 -10.25
N ARG A 181 0.41 -12.72 -9.44
CA ARG A 181 -0.81 -13.44 -9.87
C ARG A 181 -1.36 -12.90 -11.19
N GLY A 182 -1.63 -11.59 -11.27
CA GLY A 182 -2.16 -10.98 -12.49
C GLY A 182 -1.14 -10.93 -13.63
N GLY A 183 0.14 -10.71 -13.34
CA GLY A 183 1.22 -10.81 -14.32
C GLY A 183 1.29 -12.21 -14.93
N THR A 184 1.18 -13.25 -14.11
CA THR A 184 1.16 -14.65 -14.55
C THR A 184 -0.06 -15.00 -15.39
N ILE A 185 -1.27 -14.60 -14.94
CA ILE A 185 -2.53 -14.80 -15.70
C ILE A 185 -2.43 -14.15 -17.09
N MET A 186 -1.99 -12.90 -17.15
CA MET A 186 -1.86 -12.17 -18.42
C MET A 186 -0.76 -12.78 -19.30
N SER A 187 0.38 -13.17 -18.72
CA SER A 187 1.46 -13.87 -19.47
C SER A 187 0.99 -15.17 -20.08
N ALA A 188 0.26 -15.99 -19.33
CA ALA A 188 -0.31 -17.23 -19.80
C ALA A 188 -1.33 -17.00 -20.95
N TRP A 189 -2.16 -15.96 -20.82
CA TRP A 189 -3.11 -15.57 -21.87
C TRP A 189 -2.39 -15.11 -23.15
N ILE A 190 -1.37 -14.26 -23.06
CA ILE A 190 -0.55 -13.78 -24.17
C ILE A 190 0.13 -14.97 -24.89
N LYS A 191 0.73 -15.89 -24.12
CA LYS A 191 1.39 -17.07 -24.68
C LYS A 191 0.41 -17.99 -25.43
N ARG A 192 -0.77 -18.20 -24.86
CA ARG A 192 -1.80 -19.09 -25.46
C ARG A 192 -2.41 -18.49 -26.70
N THR A 193 -2.72 -17.22 -26.69
CA THR A 193 -3.42 -16.54 -27.80
C THR A 193 -2.48 -16.02 -28.87
N ASN A 194 -1.21 -15.88 -28.56
CA ASN A 194 -0.21 -15.16 -29.34
C ASN A 194 -0.62 -13.71 -29.66
N MET A 195 -1.52 -13.11 -28.85
CA MET A 195 -1.90 -11.69 -28.93
C MET A 195 -1.06 -10.85 -27.94
N GLU A 196 -1.00 -9.56 -28.17
CA GLU A 196 -0.40 -8.64 -27.18
C GLU A 196 -1.39 -8.36 -26.04
N ASN A 197 -0.89 -7.91 -24.91
CA ASN A 197 -1.67 -7.54 -23.74
C ASN A 197 -2.82 -6.58 -24.09
N PRO A 198 -4.09 -6.93 -23.85
CA PRO A 198 -5.23 -6.08 -24.17
C PRO A 198 -5.23 -4.73 -23.45
N TYR A 199 -4.67 -4.63 -22.25
CA TYR A 199 -4.51 -3.35 -21.55
C TYR A 199 -3.57 -2.41 -22.31
N ILE A 200 -2.46 -2.94 -22.85
CA ILE A 200 -1.50 -2.16 -23.64
C ILE A 200 -2.06 -1.79 -25.00
N GLN A 201 -2.72 -2.74 -25.70
CA GLN A 201 -3.35 -2.48 -27.00
C GLN A 201 -4.45 -1.41 -26.95
N ASN A 202 -5.17 -1.33 -25.82
CA ASN A 202 -6.28 -0.41 -25.63
C ASN A 202 -5.98 0.69 -24.61
N PHE A 203 -4.70 1.00 -24.39
CA PHE A 203 -4.29 1.89 -23.31
C PHE A 203 -4.94 3.27 -23.39
N ASP A 204 -5.07 3.84 -24.59
CA ASP A 204 -5.75 5.13 -24.79
C ASP A 204 -7.21 5.12 -24.35
N LYS A 205 -7.93 4.00 -24.61
CA LYS A 205 -9.33 3.84 -24.17
C LYS A 205 -9.43 3.72 -22.64
N ILE A 206 -8.45 3.05 -22.02
CA ILE A 206 -8.36 2.95 -20.56
C ILE A 206 -8.19 4.34 -19.96
N LEU A 207 -7.27 5.13 -20.51
CA LEU A 207 -7.04 6.50 -20.07
C LEU A 207 -8.29 7.38 -20.27
N ASP A 208 -9.03 7.21 -21.38
CA ASP A 208 -10.28 7.95 -21.60
C ASP A 208 -11.35 7.58 -20.55
N ILE A 209 -11.42 6.31 -20.14
CA ILE A 209 -12.32 5.86 -19.06
C ILE A 209 -11.90 6.48 -17.73
N CYS A 210 -10.60 6.46 -17.40
CA CYS A 210 -10.06 7.06 -16.19
C CYS A 210 -10.32 8.58 -16.14
N ALA A 211 -9.97 9.30 -17.20
CA ALA A 211 -10.16 10.75 -17.30
C ALA A 211 -11.62 11.16 -17.16
N LYS A 212 -12.56 10.45 -17.84
CA LYS A 212 -13.99 10.73 -17.75
C LYS A 212 -14.56 10.58 -16.34
N ASN A 213 -13.98 9.68 -15.54
CA ASN A 213 -14.46 9.37 -14.19
C ASN A 213 -13.62 10.02 -13.09
N ASP A 214 -12.53 10.72 -13.47
CA ASP A 214 -11.53 11.30 -12.55
C ASP A 214 -10.96 10.26 -11.56
N VAL A 215 -10.66 9.06 -12.08
CA VAL A 215 -10.14 7.94 -11.32
C VAL A 215 -8.69 7.67 -11.76
N PRO A 216 -7.73 7.61 -10.83
CA PRO A 216 -6.35 7.28 -11.16
C PRO A 216 -6.19 5.80 -11.54
N LEU A 217 -5.12 5.50 -12.27
CA LEU A 217 -4.75 4.15 -12.66
C LEU A 217 -3.56 3.64 -11.83
N THR A 218 -3.61 2.37 -11.43
CA THR A 218 -2.46 1.70 -10.80
C THR A 218 -1.75 0.79 -11.81
N PHE A 219 -0.44 0.98 -11.99
CA PHE A 219 0.41 -0.02 -12.61
C PHE A 219 0.90 -1.01 -11.55
N VAL A 220 0.49 -2.26 -11.67
CA VAL A 220 0.95 -3.34 -10.78
C VAL A 220 2.06 -4.10 -11.47
N CYS A 221 3.28 -4.00 -10.94
CA CYS A 221 4.45 -4.65 -11.54
C CYS A 221 4.25 -6.16 -11.69
N SER A 222 4.32 -6.62 -12.92
CA SER A 222 4.17 -8.03 -13.29
C SER A 222 5.44 -8.83 -13.01
N THR A 223 6.60 -8.15 -13.07
CA THR A 223 7.93 -8.73 -12.96
C THR A 223 8.58 -8.52 -11.60
N ARG A 224 7.80 -8.08 -10.57
CA ARG A 224 8.37 -7.96 -9.22
C ARG A 224 9.00 -9.26 -8.76
N ALA A 225 10.12 -9.17 -8.04
CA ALA A 225 10.80 -10.34 -7.52
C ALA A 225 9.99 -11.02 -6.40
N GLY A 226 9.98 -12.34 -6.40
CA GLY A 226 9.41 -13.19 -5.35
C GLY A 226 10.46 -13.86 -4.46
N CYS A 227 11.74 -13.59 -4.73
CA CYS A 227 12.86 -14.00 -3.88
C CYS A 227 14.01 -13.00 -4.00
N LEU A 228 14.91 -13.01 -3.02
CA LEU A 228 16.04 -12.08 -2.99
C LEU A 228 17.00 -12.21 -4.17
N ALA A 229 17.11 -13.42 -4.73
CA ALA A 229 18.01 -13.70 -5.85
C ALA A 229 17.61 -12.92 -7.12
N ASP A 230 16.31 -12.69 -7.30
CA ASP A 230 15.75 -12.04 -8.48
C ASP A 230 15.52 -10.53 -8.27
N GLY A 231 15.86 -10.03 -7.08
CA GLY A 231 15.57 -8.65 -6.69
C GLY A 231 16.40 -7.62 -7.45
N PHE A 232 15.73 -6.62 -8.05
CA PHE A 232 16.33 -5.48 -8.75
C PHE A 232 17.17 -5.89 -9.98
N ASP A 233 16.66 -6.82 -10.76
CA ASP A 233 17.27 -7.30 -11.99
C ASP A 233 16.86 -6.47 -13.24
N ASP A 234 17.47 -6.82 -14.39
CA ASP A 234 17.21 -6.13 -15.65
C ASP A 234 15.77 -6.29 -16.14
N VAL A 235 15.12 -7.42 -15.84
CA VAL A 235 13.71 -7.66 -16.21
C VAL A 235 12.77 -6.67 -15.50
N GLN A 236 12.99 -6.43 -14.20
CA GLN A 236 12.25 -5.40 -13.48
C GLN A 236 12.51 -4.00 -14.05
N ILE A 237 13.76 -3.68 -14.35
CA ILE A 237 14.15 -2.37 -14.92
C ILE A 237 13.49 -2.17 -16.29
N SER A 238 13.38 -3.21 -17.12
CA SER A 238 12.70 -3.16 -18.41
C SER A 238 11.20 -2.86 -18.26
N GLU A 239 10.51 -3.50 -17.29
CA GLU A 239 9.12 -3.16 -16.99
C GLU A 239 8.97 -1.72 -16.48
N TRP A 240 9.86 -1.25 -15.61
CA TRP A 240 9.81 0.12 -15.09
C TRP A 240 10.00 1.18 -16.18
N LYS A 241 10.85 0.91 -17.18
CA LYS A 241 10.97 1.78 -18.38
C LYS A 241 9.67 1.81 -19.17
N LEU A 242 9.07 0.66 -19.43
CA LEU A 242 7.77 0.58 -20.10
C LEU A 242 6.69 1.37 -19.32
N ILE A 243 6.65 1.23 -17.99
CA ILE A 243 5.72 2.00 -17.15
C ILE A 243 5.99 3.49 -17.32
N GLY A 244 7.24 3.95 -17.36
CA GLY A 244 7.58 5.34 -17.61
C GLY A 244 6.96 5.88 -18.91
N ASP A 245 7.08 5.13 -20.02
CA ASP A 245 6.46 5.51 -21.31
C ASP A 245 4.91 5.58 -21.19
N LEU A 246 4.31 4.70 -20.41
CA LEU A 246 2.87 4.70 -20.17
C LEU A 246 2.43 5.87 -19.27
N VAL A 247 3.26 6.26 -18.29
CA VAL A 247 3.04 7.43 -17.44
C VAL A 247 2.98 8.71 -18.28
N GLU A 248 3.89 8.90 -19.23
CA GLU A 248 3.85 10.05 -20.12
C GLU A 248 2.53 10.15 -20.92
N LYS A 249 2.03 9.01 -21.42
CA LYS A 249 0.74 8.97 -22.11
C LYS A 249 -0.41 9.34 -21.18
N ALA A 250 -0.39 8.81 -19.93
CA ALA A 250 -1.41 9.11 -18.93
C ALA A 250 -1.43 10.61 -18.57
N HIS A 251 -0.27 11.21 -18.33
CA HIS A 251 -0.15 12.63 -18.00
C HIS A 251 -0.61 13.55 -19.14
N LYS A 252 -0.41 13.17 -20.42
CA LYS A 252 -0.95 13.89 -21.58
C LYS A 252 -2.49 13.91 -21.60
N LYS A 253 -3.14 12.90 -21.00
CA LYS A 253 -4.60 12.82 -20.84
C LYS A 253 -5.11 13.28 -19.46
N ASN A 254 -4.25 13.92 -18.65
CA ASN A 254 -4.57 14.37 -17.28
C ASN A 254 -5.01 13.25 -16.33
N VAL A 255 -4.55 12.03 -16.54
CA VAL A 255 -4.80 10.89 -15.65
C VAL A 255 -3.66 10.76 -14.66
N GLY A 256 -3.99 10.81 -13.36
CA GLY A 256 -3.06 10.47 -12.30
C GLY A 256 -2.75 8.97 -12.32
N VAL A 257 -1.50 8.60 -12.09
CA VAL A 257 -1.08 7.20 -12.08
C VAL A 257 -0.19 6.92 -10.88
N ILE A 258 -0.25 5.71 -10.36
CA ILE A 258 0.62 5.21 -9.30
C ILE A 258 1.24 3.89 -9.76
N VAL A 259 2.39 3.53 -9.21
CA VAL A 259 3.02 2.23 -9.47
C VAL A 259 3.12 1.44 -8.18
N ASP A 260 2.78 0.17 -8.25
CA ASP A 260 2.85 -0.79 -7.16
C ASP A 260 3.82 -1.91 -7.55
N GLY A 261 5.05 -1.80 -6.99
CA GLY A 261 6.10 -2.71 -7.39
C GLY A 261 7.29 -2.75 -6.48
N ILE A 262 8.18 -3.47 -6.35
CA ILE A 262 9.26 -3.87 -5.46
C ILE A 262 8.73 -4.89 -4.47
N GLY A 263 9.05 -6.16 -4.75
CA GLY A 263 8.77 -7.30 -3.90
C GLY A 263 9.97 -7.64 -3.01
N HIS A 264 10.47 -8.89 -3.09
CA HIS A 264 11.63 -9.32 -2.31
C HIS A 264 12.91 -8.60 -2.76
N LEU A 265 13.64 -8.02 -1.78
CA LEU A 265 14.84 -7.27 -2.09
C LEU A 265 15.79 -7.20 -0.89
N ARG A 266 17.07 -7.44 -1.13
CA ARG A 266 18.11 -7.26 -0.12
C ARG A 266 18.08 -5.82 0.41
N ILE A 267 18.27 -5.68 1.71
CA ILE A 267 18.15 -4.41 2.44
C ILE A 267 19.05 -3.30 1.86
N ASP A 268 20.27 -3.67 1.44
CA ASP A 268 21.27 -2.77 0.85
C ASP A 268 20.90 -2.27 -0.56
N LYS A 269 19.94 -2.90 -1.22
CA LYS A 269 19.48 -2.56 -2.58
C LYS A 269 18.19 -1.74 -2.60
N ILE A 270 17.45 -1.68 -1.49
CA ILE A 270 16.16 -0.98 -1.43
C ILE A 270 16.29 0.50 -1.81
N PRO A 271 17.25 1.30 -1.29
CA PRO A 271 17.37 2.70 -1.66
C PRO A 271 17.58 2.89 -3.16
N GLN A 272 18.49 2.14 -3.77
CA GLN A 272 18.79 2.21 -5.20
C GLN A 272 17.61 1.82 -6.07
N ALA A 273 16.84 0.80 -5.67
CA ALA A 273 15.66 0.35 -6.40
C ALA A 273 14.52 1.38 -6.37
N VAL A 274 14.26 1.98 -5.21
CA VAL A 274 13.25 3.05 -5.06
C VAL A 274 13.65 4.27 -5.89
N GLU A 275 14.89 4.74 -5.79
CA GLU A 275 15.41 5.85 -6.59
C GLU A 275 15.29 5.57 -8.10
N LYS A 276 15.71 4.37 -8.53
CA LYS A 276 15.64 3.96 -9.94
C LYS A 276 14.21 3.93 -10.46
N LEU A 277 13.28 3.36 -9.68
CA LEU A 277 11.87 3.29 -10.03
C LEU A 277 11.27 4.72 -10.12
N LYS A 278 11.51 5.59 -9.13
CA LYS A 278 11.07 6.99 -9.17
C LYS A 278 11.56 7.71 -10.42
N ASN A 279 12.84 7.59 -10.73
CA ASN A 279 13.45 8.26 -11.88
C ASN A 279 12.87 7.76 -13.21
N LEU A 280 12.67 6.45 -13.35
CA LEU A 280 12.10 5.86 -14.57
C LEU A 280 10.62 6.16 -14.76
N THR A 281 9.89 6.38 -13.67
CA THR A 281 8.44 6.62 -13.70
C THR A 281 8.06 8.09 -13.46
N HIS A 282 8.95 9.04 -13.72
CA HIS A 282 8.70 10.48 -13.62
C HIS A 282 8.26 10.97 -12.23
N ASN A 283 8.71 10.29 -11.17
CA ASN A 283 8.40 10.59 -9.77
C ASN A 283 6.90 10.49 -9.42
N ILE A 284 6.14 9.65 -10.10
CA ILE A 284 4.77 9.32 -9.65
C ILE A 284 4.80 8.63 -8.29
N PRO A 285 3.68 8.57 -7.55
CA PRO A 285 3.63 7.86 -6.28
C PRO A 285 3.95 6.36 -6.43
N ILE A 286 4.79 5.86 -5.53
CA ILE A 286 5.27 4.47 -5.51
C ILE A 286 4.68 3.74 -4.30
N GLY A 287 4.11 2.57 -4.56
CA GLY A 287 3.78 1.55 -3.57
C GLY A 287 4.78 0.40 -3.56
N VAL A 288 4.96 -0.21 -2.41
CA VAL A 288 5.84 -1.37 -2.24
C VAL A 288 5.12 -2.52 -1.53
N MET A 289 5.43 -3.76 -1.90
CA MET A 289 5.02 -4.97 -1.19
C MET A 289 6.11 -5.38 -0.20
N GLY A 290 6.16 -4.77 0.94
CA GLY A 290 7.28 -4.86 1.84
C GLY A 290 8.31 -3.77 1.57
N PRO A 291 9.50 -4.03 1.00
CA PRO A 291 10.05 -5.30 0.49
C PRO A 291 10.37 -6.34 1.56
N ALA A 292 10.21 -7.63 1.24
CA ALA A 292 10.74 -8.70 2.08
C ALA A 292 12.28 -8.69 2.03
N ILE A 293 12.91 -8.51 3.18
CA ILE A 293 14.39 -8.39 3.27
C ILE A 293 15.10 -9.74 3.44
N THR A 294 14.34 -10.81 3.60
CA THR A 294 14.82 -12.19 3.68
C THR A 294 13.70 -13.16 3.30
N ASP A 295 14.05 -14.22 2.57
CA ASP A 295 13.12 -15.28 2.18
C ASP A 295 12.91 -16.33 3.30
N ARG A 296 13.56 -16.17 4.46
CA ARG A 296 13.52 -17.11 5.58
C ARG A 296 12.60 -16.68 6.71
N SER A 297 11.74 -15.69 6.51
CA SER A 297 10.89 -15.09 7.54
C SER A 297 9.49 -15.71 7.65
N LEU A 298 9.29 -16.93 7.17
CA LEU A 298 8.00 -17.62 7.25
C LEU A 298 7.42 -17.59 8.68
N GLY A 299 6.18 -17.17 8.82
CA GLY A 299 5.51 -16.97 10.12
C GLY A 299 5.87 -15.65 10.82
N TYR A 300 6.86 -14.90 10.31
CA TYR A 300 7.28 -13.56 10.76
C TYR A 300 7.37 -12.57 9.59
N GLU A 301 6.65 -12.82 8.52
CA GLU A 301 6.78 -12.07 7.27
C GLU A 301 6.40 -10.61 7.43
N HIS A 302 5.40 -10.29 8.28
CA HIS A 302 5.06 -8.91 8.64
C HIS A 302 6.27 -8.13 9.19
N ILE A 303 7.19 -8.78 9.95
CA ILE A 303 8.40 -8.13 10.48
C ILE A 303 9.39 -7.85 9.36
N SER A 304 9.69 -8.86 8.51
CA SER A 304 10.59 -8.73 7.37
C SER A 304 10.14 -7.62 6.41
N HIS A 305 8.85 -7.62 6.09
CA HIS A 305 8.26 -6.64 5.19
C HIS A 305 8.20 -5.23 5.79
N VAL A 306 7.89 -5.09 7.08
CA VAL A 306 7.88 -3.79 7.78
C VAL A 306 9.26 -3.14 7.77
N ILE A 307 10.33 -3.91 8.00
CA ILE A 307 11.71 -3.39 7.94
C ILE A 307 12.00 -2.84 6.54
N GLY A 308 11.68 -3.62 5.50
CA GLY A 308 11.85 -3.18 4.12
C GLY A 308 10.99 -1.97 3.76
N ALA A 309 9.72 -1.95 4.19
CA ALA A 309 8.81 -0.82 4.01
C ALA A 309 9.37 0.46 4.62
N THR A 310 9.88 0.41 5.85
CA THR A 310 10.48 1.56 6.52
C THR A 310 11.58 2.19 5.66
N ILE A 311 12.49 1.34 5.14
CA ILE A 311 13.60 1.79 4.31
C ILE A 311 13.09 2.34 2.96
N ALA A 312 12.14 1.65 2.32
CA ALA A 312 11.58 2.10 1.05
C ALA A 312 10.87 3.45 1.19
N ILE A 313 10.03 3.61 2.22
CA ILE A 313 9.32 4.86 2.52
C ILE A 313 10.31 5.99 2.85
N PHE A 314 11.33 5.72 3.67
CA PHE A 314 12.39 6.70 3.96
C PHE A 314 13.10 7.18 2.68
N ASN A 315 13.25 6.31 1.67
CA ASN A 315 13.89 6.62 0.40
C ASN A 315 12.90 7.10 -0.69
N GLY A 316 11.65 7.37 -0.35
CA GLY A 316 10.71 8.07 -1.23
C GLY A 316 9.54 7.24 -1.77
N ALA A 317 9.33 6.00 -1.33
CA ALA A 317 8.05 5.33 -1.53
C ALA A 317 6.95 6.07 -0.73
N ASN A 318 5.70 5.98 -1.18
CA ASN A 318 4.60 6.80 -0.67
C ASN A 318 3.56 5.95 0.08
N TYR A 319 3.47 4.66 -0.21
CA TYR A 319 2.63 3.71 0.51
C TYR A 319 3.24 2.31 0.48
N CYS A 320 2.76 1.45 1.37
CA CYS A 320 3.12 0.04 1.38
C CYS A 320 1.88 -0.84 1.51
N GLN A 321 1.95 -2.03 0.94
CA GLN A 321 0.97 -3.09 1.19
C GLN A 321 1.32 -3.76 2.51
N ALA A 322 0.32 -3.90 3.40
CA ALA A 322 0.47 -4.62 4.66
C ALA A 322 0.49 -6.12 4.39
N CYS A 323 1.66 -6.73 4.52
CA CYS A 323 1.83 -8.18 4.48
C CYS A 323 1.68 -8.74 5.90
N CYS A 324 0.92 -9.83 6.05
CA CYS A 324 0.71 -10.51 7.32
C CYS A 324 1.79 -11.57 7.56
N ARG A 325 1.82 -12.15 8.77
CA ARG A 325 2.75 -13.25 9.08
C ARG A 325 2.54 -14.50 8.23
N THR A 326 1.38 -14.61 7.60
CA THR A 326 0.95 -15.76 6.79
C THR A 326 1.13 -15.56 5.29
N GLU A 327 1.82 -14.50 4.85
CA GLU A 327 1.87 -14.04 3.44
C GLU A 327 2.20 -15.16 2.43
N HIS A 328 3.16 -16.02 2.75
CA HIS A 328 3.53 -17.15 1.90
C HIS A 328 3.09 -18.53 2.46
N ILE A 329 2.16 -18.53 3.43
CA ILE A 329 1.68 -19.77 4.08
C ILE A 329 0.20 -19.98 3.82
N GLY A 330 -0.64 -18.94 3.96
CA GLY A 330 -2.08 -19.10 3.85
C GLY A 330 -2.86 -17.81 4.12
N LEU A 331 -4.19 -17.94 4.16
CA LEU A 331 -5.07 -16.80 4.40
C LEU A 331 -4.92 -16.30 5.84
N PRO A 332 -4.87 -14.96 6.04
CA PRO A 332 -4.75 -14.39 7.38
C PRO A 332 -6.07 -14.47 8.15
N GLU A 333 -5.96 -14.64 9.46
CA GLU A 333 -7.05 -14.37 10.41
C GLU A 333 -7.07 -12.87 10.80
N PRO A 334 -8.16 -12.32 11.34
CA PRO A 334 -8.23 -10.92 11.78
C PRO A 334 -7.07 -10.49 12.68
N LYS A 335 -6.64 -11.35 13.59
CA LYS A 335 -5.51 -11.08 14.50
C LYS A 335 -4.18 -10.87 13.77
N ASP A 336 -3.94 -11.58 12.65
CA ASP A 336 -2.71 -11.47 11.86
C ASP A 336 -2.66 -10.13 11.13
N VAL A 337 -3.82 -9.68 10.63
CA VAL A 337 -3.96 -8.36 9.99
C VAL A 337 -3.75 -7.24 11.00
N ILE A 338 -4.36 -7.33 12.18
CA ILE A 338 -4.21 -6.35 13.27
C ILE A 338 -2.73 -6.22 13.68
N GLU A 339 -2.05 -7.35 13.87
CA GLU A 339 -0.62 -7.34 14.24
C GLU A 339 0.23 -6.69 13.16
N ALA A 340 0.01 -7.03 11.90
CA ALA A 340 0.71 -6.41 10.77
C ALA A 340 0.47 -4.89 10.74
N LEU A 341 -0.79 -4.45 10.76
CA LEU A 341 -1.12 -3.02 10.69
C LEU A 341 -0.49 -2.20 11.82
N ARG A 342 -0.46 -2.73 13.05
CA ARG A 342 0.22 -2.09 14.18
C ARG A 342 1.72 -1.92 13.91
N ALA A 343 2.37 -2.96 13.38
CA ALA A 343 3.78 -2.88 13.02
C ALA A 343 4.04 -1.85 11.92
N TYR A 344 3.19 -1.82 10.88
CA TYR A 344 3.29 -0.84 9.80
C TYR A 344 3.03 0.59 10.27
N LYS A 345 2.07 0.85 11.17
CA LYS A 345 1.85 2.20 11.74
C LYS A 345 3.11 2.75 12.40
N ILE A 346 3.80 1.93 13.19
CA ILE A 346 5.05 2.32 13.84
C ILE A 346 6.13 2.61 12.80
N ALA A 347 6.28 1.72 11.82
CA ALA A 347 7.27 1.84 10.74
C ALA A 347 7.09 3.12 9.92
N LEU A 348 5.85 3.39 9.50
CA LEU A 348 5.53 4.55 8.69
C LEU A 348 5.70 5.84 9.49
N HIS A 349 5.25 5.88 10.75
CA HIS A 349 5.51 7.03 11.62
C HIS A 349 7.02 7.31 11.73
N GLY A 350 7.83 6.27 11.99
CA GLY A 350 9.29 6.40 12.06
C GLY A 350 9.92 6.93 10.77
N ALA A 351 9.47 6.46 9.61
CA ALA A 351 9.97 6.95 8.32
C ALA A 351 9.48 8.38 8.02
N ASP A 352 8.24 8.71 8.37
CA ASP A 352 7.65 10.03 8.13
C ASP A 352 8.25 11.12 9.03
N LEU A 353 8.75 10.78 10.23
CA LEU A 353 9.50 11.73 11.09
C LEU A 353 10.68 12.39 10.36
N ALA A 354 11.32 11.66 9.43
CA ALA A 354 12.43 12.18 8.65
C ALA A 354 12.00 13.03 7.43
N LYS A 355 10.73 12.91 7.01
CA LYS A 355 10.23 13.53 5.77
C LYS A 355 9.27 14.68 6.02
N ILE A 356 8.51 14.64 7.12
CA ILE A 356 7.41 15.57 7.39
C ILE A 356 7.82 16.57 8.46
N PRO A 357 7.98 17.85 8.11
CA PRO A 357 8.31 18.89 9.08
C PRO A 357 7.28 18.96 10.20
N GLY A 358 7.78 19.06 11.45
CA GLY A 358 6.94 19.20 12.63
C GLY A 358 6.35 17.92 13.20
N LEU A 359 6.41 16.78 12.52
CA LEU A 359 5.91 15.50 13.04
C LEU A 359 6.64 15.07 14.32
N GLN A 360 7.93 15.37 14.43
CA GLN A 360 8.77 15.18 15.64
C GLN A 360 8.14 15.77 16.91
N ASN A 361 7.25 16.78 16.79
CA ASN A 361 6.63 17.40 17.96
C ASN A 361 5.75 16.42 18.75
N LEU A 362 5.18 15.39 18.11
CA LEU A 362 4.42 14.35 18.79
C LEU A 362 5.33 13.50 19.69
N ASP A 363 6.48 13.08 19.19
CA ASP A 363 7.49 12.33 19.94
C ASP A 363 8.10 13.18 21.07
N ASN A 364 8.29 14.48 20.84
CA ASN A 364 8.73 15.40 21.86
C ASN A 364 7.71 15.53 23.02
N GLN A 365 6.41 15.49 22.72
CA GLN A 365 5.36 15.56 23.75
C GLN A 365 5.37 14.31 24.64
N ILE A 366 5.43 13.11 24.07
CA ILE A 366 5.50 11.87 24.86
C ILE A 366 6.81 11.80 25.67
N SER A 367 7.94 12.27 25.11
CA SER A 367 9.22 12.33 25.80
C SER A 367 9.19 13.29 27.00
N LYS A 368 8.56 14.46 26.85
CA LYS A 368 8.34 15.41 27.96
C LYS A 368 7.46 14.80 29.05
N ALA A 369 6.37 14.13 28.68
CA ALA A 369 5.50 13.43 29.62
C ALA A 369 6.25 12.33 30.37
N ARG A 370 7.12 11.57 29.67
CA ARG A 370 7.97 10.54 30.29
C ARG A 370 8.96 11.14 31.29
N CYS A 371 9.63 12.22 30.94
CA CYS A 371 10.53 12.91 31.83
C CYS A 371 9.85 13.38 33.12
N LYS A 372 8.63 13.84 33.03
CA LYS A 372 7.79 14.31 34.16
C LYS A 372 7.04 13.20 34.89
N ASN A 373 7.16 11.95 34.46
CA ASN A 373 6.43 10.81 35.02
C ASN A 373 4.90 10.90 34.87
N GLU A 374 4.43 11.62 33.85
CA GLU A 374 3.01 11.77 33.52
C GLU A 374 2.50 10.55 32.76
N TRP A 375 2.24 9.43 33.48
CA TRP A 375 1.88 8.15 32.84
C TRP A 375 0.62 8.24 32.00
N GLY A 376 -0.45 8.89 32.48
CA GLY A 376 -1.67 9.05 31.72
C GLY A 376 -1.40 9.66 30.34
N ARG A 377 -0.65 10.77 30.31
CA ARG A 377 -0.31 11.47 29.07
C ARG A 377 0.61 10.66 28.17
N GLN A 378 1.57 9.89 28.71
CA GLN A 378 2.41 8.99 27.90
C GLN A 378 1.58 7.92 27.21
N LEU A 379 0.62 7.32 27.92
CA LEU A 379 -0.25 6.26 27.39
C LEU A 379 -1.21 6.79 26.32
N ASP A 380 -1.73 8.01 26.52
CA ASP A 380 -2.65 8.64 25.55
C ASP A 380 -1.94 9.10 24.27
N LEU A 381 -0.66 9.47 24.36
CA LEU A 381 0.15 9.90 23.21
C LEU A 381 0.81 8.72 22.45
N ALA A 382 0.69 7.50 22.93
CA ALA A 382 1.23 6.33 22.22
C ALA A 382 0.55 6.14 20.85
N ILE A 383 1.26 5.60 19.86
CA ILE A 383 0.70 5.27 18.53
C ILE A 383 -0.52 4.33 18.66
N GLU A 384 -0.46 3.41 19.65
CA GLU A 384 -1.55 2.50 20.01
C GLU A 384 -1.89 2.67 21.52
N PRO A 385 -2.70 3.67 21.91
CA PRO A 385 -2.99 3.96 23.30
C PRO A 385 -3.63 2.80 24.07
N TYR A 386 -4.47 2.02 23.40
CA TYR A 386 -5.11 0.84 24.02
C TYR A 386 -4.08 -0.19 24.45
N ILE A 387 -3.17 -0.56 23.56
CA ILE A 387 -2.11 -1.54 23.86
C ILE A 387 -1.14 -1.01 24.91
N ALA A 388 -0.81 0.28 24.85
CA ALA A 388 0.04 0.91 25.86
C ALA A 388 -0.60 0.83 27.26
N LYS A 389 -1.91 1.10 27.38
CA LYS A 389 -2.67 1.02 28.63
C LYS A 389 -2.78 -0.42 29.14
N GLU A 390 -3.13 -1.37 28.29
CA GLU A 390 -3.19 -2.80 28.64
C GLU A 390 -1.82 -3.29 29.15
N THR A 391 -0.74 -2.95 28.43
CA THR A 391 0.61 -3.32 28.84
C THR A 391 1.01 -2.66 30.17
N PHE A 392 0.65 -1.39 30.36
CA PHE A 392 0.91 -0.69 31.60
C PHE A 392 0.16 -1.32 32.78
N GLN A 393 -1.11 -1.73 32.62
CA GLN A 393 -1.87 -2.43 33.66
C GLN A 393 -1.19 -3.75 34.07
N ARG A 394 -0.64 -4.49 33.09
CA ARG A 394 -0.01 -5.80 33.36
C ARG A 394 1.37 -5.70 33.98
N VAL A 395 2.23 -4.80 33.53
CA VAL A 395 3.66 -4.74 33.92
C VAL A 395 4.15 -3.37 34.39
N GLY A 396 3.29 -2.39 34.47
CA GLY A 396 3.63 -1.03 34.91
C GLY A 396 4.12 -0.99 36.36
N PRO A 397 4.57 0.18 36.84
CA PRO A 397 5.02 0.35 38.22
C PRO A 397 3.85 0.12 39.19
N LYS A 398 4.13 -0.59 40.31
CA LYS A 398 3.12 -0.83 41.36
C LYS A 398 2.63 0.48 42.01
N ASN A 399 3.48 1.50 42.05
CA ASN A 399 3.12 2.84 42.50
C ASN A 399 3.41 3.83 41.35
N PRO A 400 2.41 4.21 40.56
CA PRO A 400 2.56 5.10 39.40
C PRO A 400 2.96 6.54 39.78
N GLU A 401 2.77 6.95 41.03
CA GLU A 401 3.14 8.29 41.50
C GLU A 401 4.65 8.43 41.68
N LYS A 402 5.36 7.29 41.89
CA LYS A 402 6.83 7.29 41.96
C LYS A 402 7.44 7.38 40.59
N LYS A 403 8.49 8.25 40.46
CA LYS A 403 9.24 8.38 39.20
C LYS A 403 9.76 7.05 38.66
N GLY A 404 9.77 6.91 37.34
CA GLY A 404 10.34 5.79 36.63
C GLY A 404 9.39 4.59 36.47
N CYS A 405 9.78 3.62 35.64
CA CYS A 405 9.09 2.38 35.43
C CYS A 405 9.53 1.27 36.38
N SER A 406 9.00 0.06 36.21
CA SER A 406 9.33 -1.10 37.04
C SER A 406 10.70 -1.76 36.74
N ILE A 407 11.43 -1.33 35.70
CA ILE A 407 12.62 -2.02 35.18
C ILE A 407 13.85 -1.75 36.08
N CYS A 408 14.22 -0.48 36.30
CA CYS A 408 15.47 -0.11 36.93
C CYS A 408 15.43 -0.01 38.49
N GLY A 409 14.22 -0.04 39.06
CA GLY A 409 14.06 0.07 40.51
C GLY A 409 14.66 1.37 41.08
N VAL A 410 15.57 1.23 42.04
CA VAL A 410 16.30 2.36 42.68
C VAL A 410 17.35 2.99 41.77
N LEU A 411 17.84 2.23 40.78
CA LEU A 411 18.86 2.70 39.82
C LEU A 411 18.27 3.45 38.63
N CYS A 412 16.99 3.81 38.69
CA CYS A 412 16.36 4.56 37.63
C CYS A 412 16.98 5.94 37.41
N PRO A 413 17.42 6.31 36.19
CA PRO A 413 18.03 7.62 35.94
C PRO A 413 17.19 8.81 36.43
N PHE A 414 15.86 8.71 36.25
CA PHE A 414 14.92 9.75 36.71
C PHE A 414 14.79 9.85 38.23
N LYS A 415 15.23 8.82 38.99
CA LYS A 415 15.26 8.83 40.46
C LYS A 415 16.60 9.31 40.99
N ILE A 416 17.69 8.79 40.41
CA ILE A 416 19.05 9.11 40.85
C ILE A 416 19.34 10.59 40.70
N ILE A 417 19.01 11.21 39.58
CA ILE A 417 19.31 12.63 39.30
C ILE A 417 18.59 13.59 40.28
N ASP A 418 17.42 13.16 40.78
CA ASP A 418 16.62 13.96 41.71
C ASP A 418 16.90 13.63 43.20
N THR A 419 17.80 12.69 43.49
CA THR A 419 18.16 12.36 44.89
C THR A 419 18.90 13.55 45.50
N PRO A 420 18.43 14.12 46.64
CA PRO A 420 19.13 15.20 47.32
C PRO A 420 20.54 14.80 47.70
N LYS A 421 21.49 15.75 47.63
CA LYS A 421 22.91 15.53 47.98
C LYS A 421 23.15 15.11 49.45
N GLU A 422 22.15 15.23 50.31
CA GLU A 422 22.24 14.93 51.75
C GLU A 422 22.06 13.43 52.07
N VAL A 423 21.95 12.56 51.08
CA VAL A 423 21.77 11.10 51.27
C VAL A 423 23.07 10.33 50.98
N TYR A 424 24.22 11.02 50.78
CA TYR A 424 25.53 10.40 50.60
C TYR A 424 26.47 10.77 51.72
#